data_074925ddc5f89fcea48f7e7b645f2ce7
#
_entry.id   074925ddc5f89fcea48f7e7b645f2ce7
#
_cell.length_a   1.000
_cell.length_b   1.000
_cell.length_c   1.000
_cell.angle_alpha   90.00
_cell.angle_beta   90.00
_cell.angle_gamma   90.00
#
_symmetry.space_group_name_H-M   'P 1'
#
loop_
_entity.id
_entity.type
_entity.pdbx_description
1 polymer ?
#
loop_
_entity_poly.entity_id
_entity_poly.type
_entity_poly.pdbx_seq_one_letter_code
_entity_poly.pdbx_strand_id
1 'polypeptide(L)'
;TIPFPVLRLGNIDKVKAAISYINRLRNQVQTVKIYTSTLDKRKDDRVDRAKRLSARLKEYEEILDLKERKETLSHLMEYQEHIKNAMNLLPFQMDLQGYQMQRLDQRIHQIGEISDSDALQLLDRNEEEFYQYLFYTSARYIKTLEEPKYQELREILDSGENPETQARAFNKYMQKSENVKKLQRVFPVIITTCISAHKIGEPEPLFDMTIMDEASQCNVAISLVPIIRGEKLMLVGDP
;
A
#
# COMPACT_ATOMS: atom_id res chain seq x y z
N THR A 1 -7.18 11.74 10.96
CA THR A 1 -6.39 10.90 11.88
C THR A 1 -5.98 9.65 11.13
N ILE A 2 -4.69 9.34 11.06
CA ILE A 2 -4.19 8.14 10.36
C ILE A 2 -4.71 6.89 11.11
N PRO A 3 -5.40 5.96 10.44
CA PRO A 3 -6.09 4.84 11.09
C PRO A 3 -5.17 3.65 11.41
N PHE A 4 -3.90 3.75 11.14
CA PHE A 4 -2.89 2.72 11.40
C PHE A 4 -1.64 3.33 12.02
N PRO A 5 -0.84 2.55 12.77
CA PRO A 5 0.36 3.05 13.40
C PRO A 5 1.47 3.29 12.37
N VAL A 6 2.13 4.42 12.48
CA VAL A 6 3.27 4.82 11.66
C VAL A 6 4.52 4.88 12.53
N LEU A 7 5.60 4.23 12.11
CA LEU A 7 6.86 4.23 12.85
C LEU A 7 7.81 5.27 12.24
N ARG A 8 8.22 6.24 13.07
CA ARG A 8 9.19 7.26 12.67
C ARG A 8 10.56 6.95 13.26
N LEU A 9 11.53 6.69 12.40
CA LEU A 9 12.91 6.39 12.74
C LEU A 9 13.85 7.50 12.27
N GLY A 10 15.10 7.51 12.73
CA GLY A 10 16.06 8.52 12.33
C GLY A 10 17.26 8.59 13.29
N ASN A 11 17.54 9.78 13.84
CA ASN A 11 18.52 9.97 14.89
C ASN A 11 18.11 9.27 16.20
N ILE A 12 19.00 9.28 17.19
CA ILE A 12 18.79 8.59 18.47
C ILE A 12 17.50 9.05 19.20
N ASP A 13 17.17 10.34 19.10
CA ASP A 13 15.97 10.88 19.76
C ASP A 13 14.69 10.42 19.10
N LYS A 14 14.69 10.28 17.77
CA LYS A 14 13.55 9.68 17.03
C LYS A 14 13.36 8.22 17.39
N VAL A 15 14.45 7.49 17.58
CA VAL A 15 14.40 6.08 18.02
C VAL A 15 13.87 5.96 19.44
N LYS A 16 14.29 6.81 20.37
CA LYS A 16 13.72 6.89 21.73
C LYS A 16 12.23 7.18 21.69
N ALA A 17 11.81 8.14 20.87
CA ALA A 17 10.41 8.46 20.68
C ALA A 17 9.61 7.29 20.07
N ALA A 18 10.20 6.55 19.13
CA ALA A 18 9.59 5.36 18.54
C ALA A 18 9.37 4.26 19.58
N ILE A 19 10.35 3.98 20.43
CA ILE A 19 10.25 3.02 21.54
C ILE A 19 9.13 3.42 22.50
N SER A 20 9.09 4.67 22.93
CA SER A 20 8.03 5.20 23.79
C SER A 20 6.66 5.10 23.13
N TYR A 21 6.59 5.34 21.83
CA TYR A 21 5.36 5.19 21.04
C TYR A 21 4.87 3.74 20.98
N ILE A 22 5.76 2.79 20.72
CA ILE A 22 5.42 1.36 20.70
C ILE A 22 4.90 0.92 22.08
N ASN A 23 5.57 1.30 23.16
CA ASN A 23 5.13 0.96 24.53
C ASN A 23 3.78 1.59 24.87
N ARG A 24 3.53 2.83 24.47
CA ARG A 24 2.23 3.46 24.63
C ARG A 24 1.12 2.69 23.89
N LEU A 25 1.37 2.28 22.64
CA LEU A 25 0.41 1.51 21.86
C LEU A 25 0.12 0.13 22.50
N ARG A 26 1.17 -0.57 22.98
CA ARG A 26 1.01 -1.84 23.71
C ARG A 26 0.11 -1.67 24.93
N ASN A 27 0.35 -0.67 25.75
CA ASN A 27 -0.45 -0.37 26.94
C ASN A 27 -1.90 0.00 26.57
N GLN A 28 -2.12 0.80 25.55
CA GLN A 28 -3.46 1.19 25.09
C GLN A 28 -4.28 -0.01 24.62
N VAL A 29 -3.66 -0.95 23.90
CA VAL A 29 -4.36 -2.15 23.40
C VAL A 29 -4.65 -3.14 24.52
N GLN A 30 -3.81 -3.21 25.55
CA GLN A 30 -4.07 -4.05 26.73
C GLN A 30 -5.25 -3.55 27.55
N THR A 31 -5.45 -2.24 27.64
CA THR A 31 -6.55 -1.63 28.40
C THR A 31 -7.91 -1.70 27.68
N VAL A 32 -7.90 -1.81 26.34
CA VAL A 32 -9.13 -1.99 25.56
C VAL A 32 -9.56 -3.46 25.65
N LYS A 33 -10.65 -3.72 26.39
CA LYS A 33 -11.36 -5.02 26.36
C LYS A 33 -11.98 -5.20 24.98
N ILE A 34 -11.19 -5.71 24.04
CA ILE A 34 -11.67 -6.08 22.72
C ILE A 34 -12.45 -7.37 22.90
N TYR A 35 -13.78 -7.29 22.91
CA TYR A 35 -14.63 -8.47 22.98
C TYR A 35 -14.35 -9.39 21.80
N THR A 36 -13.80 -10.57 22.08
CA THR A 36 -13.41 -11.59 21.10
C THR A 36 -14.59 -11.97 20.18
N SER A 37 -15.82 -12.03 20.72
CA SER A 37 -17.03 -12.35 19.95
C SER A 37 -17.36 -11.31 18.85
N THR A 38 -17.05 -10.04 19.08
CA THR A 38 -17.22 -8.98 18.08
C THR A 38 -16.10 -9.04 17.01
N LEU A 39 -14.92 -9.52 17.40
CA LEU A 39 -13.78 -9.69 16.49
C LEU A 39 -13.99 -10.89 15.57
N ASP A 40 -14.60 -11.99 16.03
CA ASP A 40 -14.82 -13.17 15.20
C ASP A 40 -15.92 -12.93 14.15
N LYS A 41 -17.04 -12.31 14.51
CA LYS A 41 -18.04 -11.85 13.53
C LYS A 41 -17.46 -10.89 12.49
N ARG A 42 -16.54 -10.02 12.90
CA ARG A 42 -15.86 -9.08 12.00
C ARG A 42 -14.73 -9.71 11.17
N LYS A 43 -14.27 -10.92 11.52
CA LYS A 43 -13.27 -11.65 10.72
C LYS A 43 -13.82 -12.03 9.35
N ASP A 44 -15.04 -12.53 9.31
CA ASP A 44 -15.71 -12.91 8.06
C ASP A 44 -16.06 -11.66 7.22
N ASP A 45 -16.56 -10.60 7.86
CA ASP A 45 -16.76 -9.29 7.22
C ASP A 45 -15.47 -8.70 6.62
N ARG A 46 -14.31 -8.96 7.25
CA ARG A 46 -13.00 -8.46 6.76
C ARG A 46 -12.53 -9.19 5.51
N VAL A 47 -12.69 -10.52 5.48
CA VAL A 47 -12.35 -11.33 4.31
C VAL A 47 -13.18 -10.88 3.13
N ASP A 48 -14.47 -10.62 3.33
CA ASP A 48 -15.37 -10.16 2.29
C ASP A 48 -15.06 -8.72 1.85
N ARG A 49 -14.65 -7.85 2.78
CA ARG A 49 -14.20 -6.48 2.44
C ARG A 49 -12.88 -6.48 1.68
N ALA A 50 -11.91 -7.31 2.08
CA ALA A 50 -10.65 -7.46 1.36
C ALA A 50 -10.88 -7.99 -0.06
N LYS A 51 -11.80 -8.95 -0.24
CA LYS A 51 -12.21 -9.45 -1.56
C LYS A 51 -12.87 -8.35 -2.40
N ARG A 52 -13.76 -7.54 -1.80
CA ARG A 52 -14.41 -6.42 -2.50
C ARG A 52 -13.41 -5.32 -2.90
N LEU A 53 -12.45 -4.98 -2.04
CA LEU A 53 -11.38 -4.03 -2.35
C LEU A 53 -10.46 -4.56 -3.46
N SER A 54 -10.10 -5.84 -3.41
CA SER A 54 -9.30 -6.48 -4.46
C SER A 54 -10.05 -6.51 -5.80
N ALA A 55 -11.35 -6.80 -5.77
CA ALA A 55 -12.19 -6.76 -6.97
C ALA A 55 -12.27 -5.34 -7.56
N ARG A 56 -12.44 -4.30 -6.70
CA ARG A 56 -12.47 -2.90 -7.14
C ARG A 56 -11.12 -2.42 -7.70
N LEU A 57 -10.00 -2.82 -7.09
CA LEU A 57 -8.68 -2.52 -7.63
C LEU A 57 -8.51 -3.16 -9.01
N LYS A 58 -8.97 -4.40 -9.18
CA LYS A 58 -8.94 -5.08 -10.46
C LYS A 58 -9.83 -4.38 -11.49
N GLU A 59 -11.03 -3.94 -11.09
CA GLU A 59 -11.91 -3.14 -11.96
C GLU A 59 -11.23 -1.82 -12.37
N TYR A 60 -10.50 -1.17 -11.46
CA TYR A 60 -9.75 0.05 -11.76
C TYR A 60 -8.58 -0.21 -12.72
N GLU A 61 -7.84 -1.31 -12.51
CA GLU A 61 -6.79 -1.74 -13.46
C GLU A 61 -7.38 -2.05 -14.83
N GLU A 62 -8.55 -2.70 -14.89
CA GLU A 62 -9.27 -2.95 -16.14
C GLU A 62 -9.73 -1.64 -16.82
N ILE A 63 -10.13 -0.62 -16.03
CA ILE A 63 -10.50 0.72 -16.55
C ILE A 63 -9.30 1.42 -17.16
N LEU A 64 -8.14 1.39 -16.51
CA LEU A 64 -6.92 1.98 -17.04
C LEU A 64 -6.47 1.27 -18.31
N ASP A 65 -6.50 -0.05 -18.33
CA ASP A 65 -6.17 -0.88 -19.49
C ASP A 65 -7.13 -0.60 -20.67
N LEU A 66 -8.43 -0.42 -20.39
CA LEU A 66 -9.42 -0.05 -21.39
C LEU A 66 -9.20 1.38 -21.94
N LYS A 67 -8.76 2.31 -21.10
CA LYS A 67 -8.46 3.69 -21.53
C LYS A 67 -7.26 3.72 -22.49
N GLU A 68 -6.22 2.94 -22.17
CA GLU A 68 -5.05 2.76 -23.05
C GLU A 68 -5.41 2.04 -24.37
N ARG A 69 -6.30 1.05 -24.29
CA ARG A 69 -6.82 0.34 -25.46
C ARG A 69 -7.78 1.17 -26.31
N LYS A 70 -8.42 2.21 -25.75
CA LYS A 70 -9.35 3.07 -26.50
C LYS A 70 -8.66 3.76 -27.67
N GLU A 71 -7.46 4.28 -27.50
CA GLU A 71 -6.68 4.89 -28.59
C GLU A 71 -6.31 3.85 -29.63
N THR A 72 -5.85 2.69 -29.20
CA THR A 72 -5.52 1.55 -30.09
C THR A 72 -6.74 1.06 -30.85
N LEU A 73 -7.91 1.00 -30.19
CA LEU A 73 -9.17 0.60 -30.83
C LEU A 73 -9.69 1.63 -31.85
N SER A 74 -9.53 2.93 -31.61
CA SER A 74 -9.85 3.96 -32.60
C SER A 74 -9.04 3.75 -33.89
N HIS A 75 -7.76 3.51 -33.76
CA HIS A 75 -6.90 3.21 -34.93
C HIS A 75 -7.27 1.87 -35.61
N LEU A 76 -7.64 0.85 -34.83
CA LEU A 76 -8.08 -0.43 -35.39
C LEU A 76 -9.45 -0.30 -36.09
N MET A 77 -10.33 0.56 -35.62
CA MET A 77 -11.62 0.83 -36.26
C MET A 77 -11.44 1.55 -37.59
N GLU A 78 -10.56 2.57 -37.65
CA GLU A 78 -10.20 3.23 -38.91
C GLU A 78 -9.56 2.24 -39.91
N TYR A 79 -8.67 1.39 -39.45
CA TYR A 79 -8.06 0.34 -40.25
C TYR A 79 -9.06 -0.70 -40.73
N GLN A 80 -10.00 -1.10 -39.86
CA GLN A 80 -11.06 -2.05 -40.22
C GLN A 80 -12.03 -1.48 -41.23
N GLU A 81 -12.34 -0.19 -41.17
CA GLU A 81 -13.16 0.49 -42.16
C GLU A 81 -12.46 0.53 -43.53
N HIS A 82 -11.13 0.73 -43.56
CA HIS A 82 -10.32 0.60 -44.77
C HIS A 82 -10.33 -0.82 -45.34
N ILE A 83 -10.20 -1.85 -44.48
CA ILE A 83 -10.27 -3.26 -44.90
C ILE A 83 -11.68 -3.62 -45.36
N LYS A 84 -12.72 -3.13 -44.70
CA LYS A 84 -14.13 -3.35 -45.05
C LYS A 84 -14.43 -2.79 -46.46
N ASN A 85 -13.83 -1.70 -46.81
CA ASN A 85 -13.93 -1.10 -48.16
C ASN A 85 -13.08 -1.83 -49.21
N ALA A 86 -12.06 -2.60 -48.79
CA ALA A 86 -11.15 -3.32 -49.67
C ALA A 86 -11.47 -4.82 -49.84
N MET A 87 -12.26 -5.44 -48.96
CA MET A 87 -12.55 -6.88 -48.96
C MET A 87 -14.06 -7.17 -48.88
N ASN A 88 -14.55 -8.06 -49.74
CA ASN A 88 -15.88 -8.64 -49.62
C ASN A 88 -15.93 -9.62 -48.46
N LEU A 89 -16.06 -9.11 -47.25
CA LEU A 89 -16.24 -9.92 -46.05
C LEU A 89 -17.69 -10.51 -46.04
N LEU A 90 -17.81 -11.77 -45.65
CA LEU A 90 -19.13 -12.42 -45.51
C LEU A 90 -20.01 -11.62 -44.53
N PRO A 91 -21.27 -11.29 -44.87
CA PRO A 91 -22.16 -10.45 -44.05
C PRO A 91 -22.23 -10.90 -42.59
N PHE A 92 -22.28 -12.20 -42.35
CA PHE A 92 -22.33 -12.77 -40.99
C PHE A 92 -21.12 -12.43 -40.12
N GLN A 93 -19.90 -12.39 -40.68
CA GLN A 93 -18.72 -12.01 -39.94
C GLN A 93 -18.70 -10.51 -39.59
N MET A 94 -19.27 -9.70 -40.50
CA MET A 94 -19.43 -8.25 -40.29
C MET A 94 -20.44 -7.97 -39.16
N ASP A 95 -21.55 -8.69 -39.10
CA ASP A 95 -22.57 -8.53 -38.08
C ASP A 95 -22.03 -8.94 -36.70
N LEU A 96 -21.28 -10.06 -36.59
CA LEU A 96 -20.70 -10.52 -35.36
C LEU A 96 -19.64 -9.53 -34.81
N GLN A 97 -18.76 -9.05 -35.68
CA GLN A 97 -17.76 -8.05 -35.33
C GLN A 97 -18.41 -6.71 -34.95
N GLY A 98 -19.43 -6.28 -35.71
CA GLY A 98 -20.22 -5.09 -35.39
C GLY A 98 -20.88 -5.17 -34.01
N TYR A 99 -21.44 -6.33 -33.65
CA TYR A 99 -22.04 -6.54 -32.34
C TYR A 99 -21.02 -6.52 -31.21
N GLN A 100 -19.86 -7.16 -31.41
CA GLN A 100 -18.77 -7.15 -30.43
C GLN A 100 -18.21 -5.73 -30.24
N MET A 101 -18.05 -4.98 -31.33
CA MET A 101 -17.59 -3.61 -31.31
C MET A 101 -18.58 -2.69 -30.60
N GLN A 102 -19.88 -2.81 -30.89
CA GLN A 102 -20.92 -2.01 -30.24
C GLN A 102 -20.98 -2.28 -28.74
N ARG A 103 -20.80 -3.51 -28.33
CA ARG A 103 -20.77 -3.90 -26.90
C ARG A 103 -19.53 -3.36 -26.19
N LEU A 104 -18.39 -3.36 -26.87
CA LEU A 104 -17.15 -2.81 -26.36
C LEU A 104 -17.23 -1.29 -26.26
N ASP A 105 -17.80 -0.64 -27.28
CA ASP A 105 -17.98 0.81 -27.35
C ASP A 105 -18.95 1.32 -26.26
N GLN A 106 -20.03 0.60 -26.01
CA GLN A 106 -20.94 0.88 -24.89
C GLN A 106 -20.21 0.77 -23.55
N ARG A 107 -19.38 -0.25 -23.37
CA ARG A 107 -18.62 -0.45 -22.14
C ARG A 107 -17.52 0.61 -21.97
N ILE A 108 -16.84 0.97 -23.05
CA ILE A 108 -15.84 2.06 -23.05
C ILE A 108 -16.51 3.41 -22.77
N HIS A 109 -17.71 3.65 -23.31
CA HIS A 109 -18.46 4.88 -23.08
C HIS A 109 -18.91 4.99 -21.61
N GLN A 110 -19.42 3.90 -21.04
CA GLN A 110 -19.79 3.83 -19.62
C GLN A 110 -18.61 4.07 -18.68
N ILE A 111 -17.41 3.61 -19.06
CA ILE A 111 -16.18 3.73 -18.26
C ILE A 111 -15.48 5.06 -18.57
N GLY A 112 -15.49 5.50 -19.84
CA GLY A 112 -14.78 6.70 -20.32
C GLY A 112 -15.41 8.02 -19.88
N GLU A 113 -16.66 8.03 -19.43
CA GLU A 113 -17.31 9.19 -18.82
C GLU A 113 -16.88 9.39 -17.36
N ILE A 114 -16.27 8.36 -16.73
CA ILE A 114 -15.76 8.46 -15.37
C ILE A 114 -14.37 9.08 -15.43
N SER A 115 -14.22 10.29 -14.90
CA SER A 115 -12.89 10.89 -14.73
C SER A 115 -12.05 10.10 -13.72
N ASP A 116 -10.72 10.23 -13.76
CA ASP A 116 -9.83 9.60 -12.77
C ASP A 116 -10.21 10.02 -11.34
N SER A 117 -10.68 11.27 -11.17
CA SER A 117 -11.21 11.79 -9.92
C SER A 117 -12.48 11.05 -9.46
N ASP A 118 -13.40 10.77 -10.40
CA ASP A 118 -14.65 10.06 -10.07
C ASP A 118 -14.38 8.58 -9.78
N ALA A 119 -13.42 7.96 -10.47
CA ALA A 119 -13.00 6.59 -10.20
C ALA A 119 -12.38 6.48 -8.79
N LEU A 120 -11.52 7.44 -8.40
CA LEU A 120 -10.98 7.54 -7.06
C LEU A 120 -12.07 7.77 -6.01
N GLN A 121 -13.04 8.68 -6.28
CA GLN A 121 -14.18 8.90 -5.39
C GLN A 121 -15.06 7.66 -5.23
N LEU A 122 -15.20 6.82 -6.27
CA LEU A 122 -15.90 5.54 -6.16
C LEU A 122 -15.17 4.56 -5.24
N LEU A 123 -13.83 4.57 -5.22
CA LEU A 123 -13.03 3.82 -4.26
C LEU A 123 -13.19 4.38 -2.84
N ASP A 124 -13.31 5.71 -2.71
CA ASP A 124 -13.41 6.42 -1.42
C ASP A 124 -14.83 6.49 -0.85
N ARG A 125 -15.87 6.07 -1.58
CA ARG A 125 -17.28 6.11 -1.14
C ARG A 125 -17.57 5.44 0.21
N ASN A 126 -16.64 4.59 0.69
CA ASN A 126 -16.73 3.95 1.99
C ASN A 126 -15.50 4.28 2.85
N GLU A 127 -14.98 5.50 2.77
CA GLU A 127 -13.80 5.94 3.49
C GLU A 127 -13.92 5.65 5.01
N GLU A 128 -15.05 5.98 5.63
CA GLU A 128 -15.27 5.76 7.05
C GLU A 128 -15.22 4.28 7.44
N GLU A 129 -15.83 3.39 6.64
CA GLU A 129 -15.74 1.95 6.86
C GLU A 129 -14.33 1.42 6.64
N PHE A 130 -13.61 1.95 5.68
CA PHE A 130 -12.23 1.60 5.40
C PHE A 130 -11.31 2.04 6.54
N TYR A 131 -11.48 3.27 7.05
CA TYR A 131 -10.75 3.77 8.22
C TYR A 131 -11.02 2.92 9.47
N GLN A 132 -12.26 2.54 9.73
CA GLN A 132 -12.60 1.64 10.81
C GLN A 132 -11.94 0.28 10.66
N TYR A 133 -11.94 -0.29 9.46
CA TYR A 133 -11.26 -1.54 9.17
C TYR A 133 -9.75 -1.46 9.47
N LEU A 134 -9.08 -0.42 8.97
CA LEU A 134 -7.66 -0.20 9.21
C LEU A 134 -7.37 -0.03 10.71
N PHE A 135 -8.19 0.72 11.43
CA PHE A 135 -8.05 0.90 12.86
C PHE A 135 -8.12 -0.42 13.63
N TYR A 136 -9.13 -1.22 13.38
CA TYR A 136 -9.29 -2.52 14.05
C TYR A 136 -8.19 -3.52 13.69
N THR A 137 -7.81 -3.53 12.43
CA THR A 137 -6.71 -4.39 11.96
C THR A 137 -5.40 -3.98 12.63
N SER A 138 -5.12 -2.69 12.70
CA SER A 138 -3.94 -2.15 13.38
C SER A 138 -3.91 -2.49 14.87
N ALA A 139 -5.03 -2.32 15.57
CA ALA A 139 -5.15 -2.70 16.98
C ALA A 139 -4.87 -4.19 17.20
N ARG A 140 -5.34 -5.04 16.30
CA ARG A 140 -5.07 -6.49 16.34
C ARG A 140 -3.57 -6.77 16.14
N TYR A 141 -2.93 -6.12 15.15
CA TYR A 141 -1.50 -6.33 14.91
C TYR A 141 -0.64 -5.82 16.07
N ILE A 142 -1.00 -4.69 16.69
CA ILE A 142 -0.30 -4.21 17.89
C ILE A 142 -0.38 -5.26 19.01
N LYS A 143 -1.53 -5.92 19.19
CA LYS A 143 -1.69 -7.00 20.18
C LYS A 143 -0.76 -8.19 19.89
N THR A 144 -0.43 -8.48 18.61
CA THR A 144 0.50 -9.56 18.27
C THR A 144 1.92 -9.30 18.74
N LEU A 145 2.29 -8.07 19.13
CA LEU A 145 3.59 -7.77 19.73
C LEU A 145 3.86 -8.56 21.03
N GLU A 146 2.82 -9.09 21.66
CA GLU A 146 2.95 -9.98 22.82
C GLU A 146 3.27 -11.45 22.45
N GLU A 147 3.22 -11.81 21.17
CA GLU A 147 3.54 -13.16 20.71
C GLU A 147 5.03 -13.49 20.83
N PRO A 148 5.41 -14.79 20.98
CA PRO A 148 6.81 -15.20 21.14
C PRO A 148 7.75 -14.73 20.03
N LYS A 149 7.25 -14.59 18.80
CA LYS A 149 8.04 -14.12 17.65
C LYS A 149 8.61 -12.70 17.81
N TYR A 150 8.07 -11.90 18.73
CA TYR A 150 8.53 -10.56 19.07
C TYR A 150 9.28 -10.49 20.42
N GLN A 151 9.70 -11.64 20.96
CA GLN A 151 10.38 -11.67 22.26
C GLN A 151 11.62 -10.79 22.28
N GLU A 152 12.52 -10.88 21.28
CA GLU A 152 13.71 -10.02 21.19
C GLU A 152 13.36 -8.52 21.23
N LEU A 153 12.28 -8.13 20.53
CA LEU A 153 11.78 -6.76 20.57
C LEU A 153 11.28 -6.37 21.97
N ARG A 154 10.50 -7.23 22.62
CA ARG A 154 9.96 -6.96 23.97
C ARG A 154 11.09 -6.81 25.01
N GLU A 155 12.10 -7.66 24.94
CA GLU A 155 13.28 -7.57 25.82
C GLU A 155 13.96 -6.20 25.67
N ILE A 156 14.07 -5.67 24.45
CA ILE A 156 14.59 -4.33 24.21
C ILE A 156 13.65 -3.25 24.75
N LEU A 157 12.34 -3.37 24.51
CA LEU A 157 11.34 -2.39 24.93
C LEU A 157 11.17 -2.31 26.45
N ASP A 158 11.32 -3.44 27.14
CA ASP A 158 11.07 -3.60 28.57
C ASP A 158 12.37 -3.65 29.39
N SER A 159 13.54 -3.44 28.76
CA SER A 159 14.87 -3.65 29.38
C SER A 159 15.15 -2.78 30.61
N GLY A 160 14.44 -1.66 30.78
CA GLY A 160 14.69 -0.72 31.89
C GLY A 160 16.08 -0.04 31.82
N GLU A 161 16.84 -0.23 30.74
CA GLU A 161 18.15 0.35 30.54
C GLU A 161 18.08 1.85 30.25
N ASN A 162 19.27 2.49 30.24
CA ASN A 162 19.38 3.87 29.79
C ASN A 162 18.79 4.01 28.36
N PRO A 163 17.96 5.04 28.11
CA PRO A 163 17.29 5.26 26.82
C PRO A 163 18.22 5.27 25.61
N GLU A 164 19.52 5.62 25.79
CA GLU A 164 20.49 5.56 24.70
C GLU A 164 20.92 4.13 24.37
N THR A 165 21.16 3.32 25.39
CA THR A 165 21.49 1.90 25.24
C THR A 165 20.34 1.16 24.59
N GLN A 166 19.13 1.41 25.07
CA GLN A 166 17.88 0.86 24.50
C GLN A 166 17.71 1.26 23.04
N ALA A 167 17.93 2.52 22.68
CA ALA A 167 17.86 2.99 21.30
C ALA A 167 18.92 2.37 20.39
N ARG A 168 20.12 2.12 20.90
CA ARG A 168 21.18 1.39 20.16
C ARG A 168 20.81 -0.08 19.94
N ALA A 169 20.26 -0.74 20.96
CA ALA A 169 19.76 -2.11 20.84
C ALA A 169 18.63 -2.20 19.82
N PHE A 170 17.69 -1.26 19.85
CA PHE A 170 16.61 -1.18 18.86
C PHE A 170 17.13 -0.94 17.44
N ASN A 171 18.11 -0.06 17.25
CA ASN A 171 18.74 0.13 15.93
C ASN A 171 19.40 -1.18 15.44
N LYS A 172 20.10 -1.91 16.32
CA LYS A 172 20.70 -3.21 15.98
C LYS A 172 19.63 -4.25 15.61
N TYR A 173 18.51 -4.26 16.33
CA TYR A 173 17.35 -5.08 15.99
C TYR A 173 16.81 -4.77 14.60
N MET A 174 16.68 -3.50 14.25
CA MET A 174 16.18 -3.02 12.97
C MET A 174 17.12 -3.27 11.78
N GLN A 175 18.41 -3.55 12.02
CA GLN A 175 19.36 -3.88 10.94
C GLN A 175 19.10 -5.26 10.31
N LYS A 176 18.40 -6.15 11.02
CA LYS A 176 18.06 -7.48 10.52
C LYS A 176 16.79 -7.39 9.66
N SER A 177 16.87 -7.76 8.38
CA SER A 177 15.73 -7.74 7.45
C SER A 177 14.51 -8.53 7.97
N GLU A 178 14.74 -9.68 8.61
CA GLU A 178 13.65 -10.46 9.22
C GLU A 178 12.87 -9.69 10.28
N ASN A 179 13.56 -8.90 11.08
CA ASN A 179 12.94 -8.11 12.13
C ASN A 179 12.14 -6.94 11.54
N VAL A 180 12.65 -6.34 10.47
CA VAL A 180 11.92 -5.32 9.70
C VAL A 180 10.64 -5.92 9.13
N LYS A 181 10.71 -7.08 8.46
CA LYS A 181 9.55 -7.79 7.91
C LYS A 181 8.50 -8.16 8.97
N LYS A 182 8.95 -8.52 10.19
CA LYS A 182 8.03 -8.74 11.32
C LYS A 182 7.34 -7.43 11.75
N LEU A 183 8.11 -6.34 11.87
CA LEU A 183 7.57 -5.04 12.29
C LEU A 183 6.65 -4.40 11.26
N GLN A 184 6.88 -4.58 9.96
CA GLN A 184 6.00 -4.10 8.90
C GLN A 184 4.56 -4.59 9.04
N ARG A 185 4.35 -5.78 9.61
CA ARG A 185 3.00 -6.29 9.90
C ARG A 185 2.25 -5.45 10.91
N VAL A 186 2.97 -4.79 11.80
CA VAL A 186 2.40 -3.91 12.85
C VAL A 186 2.44 -2.46 12.40
N PHE A 187 3.53 -2.06 11.77
CA PHE A 187 3.80 -0.71 11.29
C PHE A 187 3.99 -0.74 9.77
N PRO A 188 2.91 -0.72 8.99
CA PRO A 188 2.97 -0.83 7.53
C PRO A 188 3.71 0.35 6.89
N VAL A 189 3.79 1.48 7.57
CA VAL A 189 4.51 2.68 7.12
C VAL A 189 5.65 2.99 8.09
N ILE A 190 6.87 3.08 7.55
CA ILE A 190 8.06 3.50 8.27
C ILE A 190 8.56 4.81 7.64
N ILE A 191 8.64 5.86 8.44
CA ILE A 191 9.15 7.17 8.01
C ILE A 191 10.59 7.33 8.53
N THR A 192 11.50 7.69 7.65
CA THR A 192 12.89 7.95 8.01
C THR A 192 13.53 8.99 7.09
N THR A 193 14.70 9.47 7.43
CA THR A 193 15.51 10.28 6.51
C THR A 193 16.31 9.37 5.57
N CYS A 194 16.65 9.85 4.37
CA CYS A 194 17.45 9.10 3.41
C CYS A 194 18.76 8.57 4.04
N ILE A 195 19.45 9.42 4.81
CA ILE A 195 20.69 9.05 5.50
C ILE A 195 20.45 7.93 6.53
N SER A 196 19.33 7.95 7.25
CA SER A 196 19.05 6.96 8.31
C SER A 196 18.47 5.65 7.77
N ALA A 197 18.07 5.60 6.52
CA ALA A 197 17.50 4.41 5.91
C ALA A 197 18.46 3.21 5.92
N HIS A 198 19.77 3.44 5.96
CA HIS A 198 20.77 2.36 6.06
C HIS A 198 20.63 1.51 7.33
N LYS A 199 19.95 2.02 8.36
CA LYS A 199 19.71 1.30 9.63
C LYS A 199 18.50 0.37 9.57
N ILE A 200 17.77 0.34 8.45
CA ILE A 200 16.53 -0.43 8.28
C ILE A 200 16.82 -1.60 7.34
N GLY A 201 17.07 -2.76 7.94
CA GLY A 201 17.36 -3.97 7.20
C GLY A 201 18.62 -3.91 6.35
N GLU A 202 18.87 -4.97 5.63
CA GLU A 202 19.93 -5.08 4.63
C GLU A 202 19.56 -4.31 3.35
N PRO A 203 20.52 -4.05 2.44
CA PRO A 203 20.26 -3.34 1.18
C PRO A 203 19.57 -4.26 0.15
N GLU A 204 18.33 -4.63 0.43
CA GLU A 204 17.46 -5.47 -0.40
C GLU A 204 16.04 -4.88 -0.46
N PRO A 205 15.21 -5.24 -1.43
CA PRO A 205 13.80 -4.83 -1.45
C PRO A 205 13.06 -5.42 -0.25
N LEU A 206 12.68 -4.55 0.69
CA LEU A 206 11.97 -4.90 1.92
C LEU A 206 10.54 -4.35 1.95
N PHE A 207 10.28 -3.32 1.16
CA PHE A 207 9.02 -2.60 1.12
C PHE A 207 8.40 -2.69 -0.27
N ASP A 208 7.08 -2.76 -0.33
CA ASP A 208 6.37 -2.74 -1.62
C ASP A 208 6.60 -1.43 -2.37
N MET A 209 6.80 -0.32 -1.62
CA MET A 209 7.03 1.00 -2.20
C MET A 209 7.92 1.88 -1.30
N THR A 210 8.86 2.58 -1.93
CA THR A 210 9.58 3.71 -1.34
C THR A 210 9.01 5.00 -1.90
N ILE A 211 8.59 5.90 -1.01
CA ILE A 211 8.13 7.25 -1.36
C ILE A 211 9.20 8.22 -0.86
N MET A 212 9.74 9.04 -1.75
CA MET A 212 10.70 10.08 -1.43
C MET A 212 10.04 11.44 -1.64
N ASP A 213 9.84 12.15 -0.56
CA ASP A 213 9.38 13.53 -0.56
C ASP A 213 10.57 14.48 -0.76
N GLU A 214 10.35 15.61 -1.42
CA GLU A 214 11.39 16.58 -1.80
C GLU A 214 12.58 15.93 -2.53
N ALA A 215 12.28 15.01 -3.44
CA ALA A 215 13.29 14.19 -4.10
C ALA A 215 14.28 15.01 -4.94
N SER A 216 13.85 16.15 -5.50
CA SER A 216 14.69 17.08 -6.26
C SER A 216 15.83 17.70 -5.43
N GLN A 217 15.65 17.79 -4.10
CA GLN A 217 16.65 18.36 -3.18
C GLN A 217 17.63 17.31 -2.64
N CYS A 218 17.39 16.02 -2.91
CA CYS A 218 18.22 14.95 -2.39
C CYS A 218 19.44 14.68 -3.27
N ASN A 219 20.59 14.49 -2.64
CA ASN A 219 21.79 14.02 -3.33
C ASN A 219 21.56 12.60 -3.84
N VAL A 220 21.86 12.35 -5.12
CA VAL A 220 21.64 11.07 -5.80
C VAL A 220 22.26 9.88 -5.04
N ALA A 221 23.49 10.03 -4.55
CA ALA A 221 24.18 8.94 -3.84
C ALA A 221 23.46 8.56 -2.52
N ILE A 222 22.92 9.56 -1.80
CA ILE A 222 22.16 9.35 -0.56
C ILE A 222 20.77 8.76 -0.89
N SER A 223 20.17 9.15 -2.01
CA SER A 223 18.87 8.67 -2.46
C SER A 223 18.87 7.18 -2.80
N LEU A 224 19.99 6.63 -3.26
CA LEU A 224 20.12 5.20 -3.56
C LEU A 224 19.86 4.31 -2.33
N VAL A 225 20.15 4.81 -1.12
CA VAL A 225 19.99 4.04 0.11
C VAL A 225 18.52 3.65 0.39
N PRO A 226 17.54 4.56 0.36
CA PRO A 226 16.13 4.19 0.47
C PRO A 226 15.60 3.52 -0.80
N ILE A 227 16.06 3.90 -1.99
CA ILE A 227 15.56 3.37 -3.27
C ILE A 227 15.72 1.86 -3.35
N ILE A 228 16.89 1.33 -2.98
CA ILE A 228 17.19 -0.11 -3.06
C ILE A 228 16.29 -0.95 -2.12
N ARG A 229 15.58 -0.33 -1.19
CA ARG A 229 14.73 -1.00 -0.19
C ARG A 229 13.27 -1.13 -0.62
N GLY A 230 12.87 -0.53 -1.72
CA GLY A 230 11.51 -0.62 -2.25
C GLY A 230 11.47 -1.38 -3.57
N GLU A 231 10.41 -2.15 -3.79
CA GLU A 231 10.13 -2.78 -5.08
C GLU A 231 9.67 -1.73 -6.11
N LYS A 232 8.97 -0.71 -5.63
CA LYS A 232 8.48 0.43 -6.42
C LYS A 232 9.00 1.73 -5.84
N LEU A 233 9.14 2.74 -6.70
CA LEU A 233 9.62 4.06 -6.32
C LEU A 233 8.62 5.13 -6.72
N MET A 234 8.29 6.02 -5.78
CA MET A 234 7.57 7.25 -6.04
C MET A 234 8.44 8.43 -5.60
N LEU A 235 8.68 9.35 -6.51
CA LEU A 235 9.39 10.60 -6.25
C LEU A 235 8.38 11.73 -6.21
N VAL A 236 8.42 12.53 -5.16
CA VAL A 236 7.59 13.71 -4.96
C VAL A 236 8.53 14.90 -4.81
N GLY A 237 8.25 15.99 -5.49
CA GLY A 237 9.06 17.21 -5.47
C GLY A 237 8.73 18.11 -6.63
N ASP A 238 9.21 19.35 -6.56
CA ASP A 238 9.10 20.30 -7.66
C ASP A 238 10.06 19.92 -8.81
N PRO A 239 9.65 20.15 -10.07
CA PRO A 239 10.46 19.85 -11.24
C PRO A 239 11.70 20.74 -11.36
#